data_bb5b13c6fa8c1b10796fea1e29dd5546
#
_entry.id   bb5b13c6fa8c1b10796fea1e29dd5546
#
_cell.length_a   1.000
_cell.length_b   1.000
_cell.length_c   1.000
_cell.angle_alpha   90.00
_cell.angle_beta   90.00
_cell.angle_gamma   90.00
#
_symmetry.space_group_name_H-M   'P 1'
#
loop_
_entity.id
_entity.type
_entity.pdbx_description
1 polymer ?
#
loop_
_entity_poly.entity_id
_entity_poly.type
_entity_poly.pdbx_seq_one_letter_code
_entity_poly.pdbx_strand_id
1 'polypeptide(L)'
;MEKNCITVVKVGGAVVEDSSRLSELLDNFCKIEGRKLLVHGGGRSATKIAAALGIDSRMVNGRRITDAEMLRVVTMVYGGLVNKNIVAQLQARGGNALGLTGADMDVVRSHKREVKDVDYGFVGDVDTVDGSRLADLIESGVVPVMAPLTHDGKGNILNTNADTIASETAKALSAYYDVTLVYAFEKVGVLADSDDEGSVIRCLDKEKFEKYVADGTIAGGMLPKLENAFAAIKAGVKRVAITKDTDLEVRCGTMIE
;
A
#
# COMPACT_ATOMS: atom_id res chain seq x y z
N MET A 1 -7.10 -9.92 27.76
CA MET A 1 -7.07 -10.66 26.48
C MET A 1 -6.05 -9.97 25.62
N GLU A 2 -4.98 -10.67 25.23
CA GLU A 2 -4.08 -10.11 24.22
C GLU A 2 -4.89 -9.83 22.98
N LYS A 3 -4.93 -8.58 22.54
CA LYS A 3 -5.52 -8.24 21.27
C LYS A 3 -4.77 -8.98 20.18
N ASN A 4 -5.50 -9.69 19.33
CA ASN A 4 -4.95 -10.37 18.18
C ASN A 4 -4.20 -9.38 17.30
N CYS A 5 -2.90 -9.56 17.10
CA CYS A 5 -2.09 -8.68 16.27
C CYS A 5 -2.24 -9.03 14.78
N ILE A 6 -2.16 -8.01 13.92
CA ILE A 6 -2.06 -8.17 12.47
C ILE A 6 -1.00 -7.24 11.90
N THR A 7 -0.23 -7.74 10.92
CA THR A 7 0.71 -6.92 10.15
C THR A 7 0.15 -6.67 8.75
N VAL A 8 -0.07 -5.40 8.41
CA VAL A 8 -0.44 -4.96 7.07
C VAL A 8 0.83 -4.45 6.39
N VAL A 9 1.29 -5.15 5.34
CA VAL A 9 2.51 -4.79 4.60
C VAL A 9 2.12 -4.16 3.27
N LYS A 10 2.56 -2.93 3.02
CA LYS A 10 2.47 -2.31 1.70
C LYS A 10 3.80 -2.39 0.98
N VAL A 11 3.82 -3.01 -0.17
CA VAL A 11 5.02 -3.12 -1.02
C VAL A 11 5.01 -2.10 -2.16
N GLY A 12 6.14 -1.42 -2.36
CA GLY A 12 6.33 -0.44 -3.42
C GLY A 12 6.40 -1.06 -4.82
N GLY A 13 5.99 -0.30 -5.85
CA GLY A 13 6.00 -0.77 -7.24
C GLY A 13 7.39 -1.13 -7.78
N ALA A 14 8.45 -0.49 -7.30
CA ALA A 14 9.83 -0.82 -7.69
C ALA A 14 10.25 -2.22 -7.24
N VAL A 15 9.86 -2.60 -6.02
CA VAL A 15 10.12 -3.95 -5.48
C VAL A 15 9.33 -5.00 -6.25
N VAL A 16 8.07 -4.70 -6.56
CA VAL A 16 7.18 -5.60 -7.32
C VAL A 16 7.71 -5.92 -8.72
N GLU A 17 8.44 -5.00 -9.35
CA GLU A 17 9.01 -5.19 -10.69
C GLU A 17 10.32 -5.96 -10.72
N ASP A 18 11.06 -5.95 -9.63
CA ASP A 18 12.31 -6.69 -9.48
C ASP A 18 11.98 -8.08 -8.92
N SER A 19 12.12 -9.11 -9.76
CA SER A 19 11.76 -10.48 -9.39
C SER A 19 12.57 -11.01 -8.20
N SER A 20 13.84 -10.62 -8.08
CA SER A 20 14.71 -11.04 -6.98
C SER A 20 14.30 -10.39 -5.66
N ARG A 21 14.10 -9.06 -5.68
CA ARG A 21 13.65 -8.30 -4.51
C ARG A 21 12.25 -8.70 -4.07
N LEU A 22 11.34 -8.92 -5.01
CA LEU A 22 10.00 -9.41 -4.71
C LEU A 22 10.06 -10.78 -4.05
N SER A 23 10.88 -11.70 -4.57
CA SER A 23 11.06 -13.04 -3.99
C SER A 23 11.56 -12.95 -2.54
N GLU A 24 12.61 -12.16 -2.28
CA GLU A 24 13.15 -11.96 -0.93
C GLU A 24 12.13 -11.31 0.03
N LEU A 25 11.38 -10.29 -0.45
CA LEU A 25 10.31 -9.69 0.33
C LEU A 25 9.24 -10.72 0.71
N LEU A 26 8.82 -11.56 -0.25
CA LEU A 26 7.80 -12.58 0.01
C LEU A 26 8.30 -13.69 0.96
N ASP A 27 9.59 -14.04 0.90
CA ASP A 27 10.22 -14.93 1.89
C ASP A 27 10.15 -14.34 3.29
N ASN A 28 10.46 -13.05 3.45
CA ASN A 28 10.38 -12.34 4.72
C ASN A 28 8.92 -12.13 5.17
N PHE A 29 8.01 -11.83 4.24
CA PHE A 29 6.59 -11.73 4.53
C PHE A 29 6.00 -13.05 5.06
N CYS A 30 6.41 -14.19 4.52
CA CYS A 30 5.98 -15.49 5.00
C CYS A 30 6.47 -15.79 6.43
N LYS A 31 7.62 -15.26 6.84
CA LYS A 31 8.17 -15.41 8.21
C LYS A 31 7.44 -14.58 9.26
N ILE A 32 6.67 -13.54 8.87
CA ILE A 32 5.86 -12.78 9.83
C ILE A 32 4.90 -13.76 10.52
N GLU A 33 4.99 -13.82 11.83
CA GLU A 33 4.10 -14.66 12.63
C GLU A 33 2.70 -14.04 12.76
N GLY A 34 1.69 -14.89 12.90
CA GLY A 34 0.31 -14.49 13.08
C GLY A 34 -0.37 -13.98 11.81
N ARG A 35 -1.33 -13.09 11.98
CA ARG A 35 -2.18 -12.56 10.90
C ARG A 35 -1.42 -11.53 10.09
N LYS A 36 -1.62 -11.58 8.78
CA LYS A 36 -0.96 -10.67 7.85
C LYS A 36 -1.79 -10.42 6.60
N LEU A 37 -1.62 -9.24 6.03
CA LEU A 37 -2.24 -8.79 4.79
C LEU A 37 -1.21 -8.04 3.96
N LEU A 38 -1.21 -8.23 2.65
CA LEU A 38 -0.29 -7.56 1.74
C LEU A 38 -1.06 -6.62 0.80
N VAL A 39 -0.57 -5.40 0.64
CA VAL A 39 -1.04 -4.43 -0.36
C VAL A 39 0.09 -4.14 -1.32
N HIS A 40 -0.14 -4.34 -2.62
CA HIS A 40 0.91 -4.11 -3.61
C HIS A 40 0.66 -2.88 -4.47
N GLY A 41 1.75 -2.30 -4.99
CA GLY A 41 1.71 -1.36 -6.10
C GLY A 41 1.78 -2.06 -7.45
N GLY A 42 2.12 -1.32 -8.49
CA GLY A 42 2.24 -1.86 -9.86
C GLY A 42 2.36 -0.76 -10.92
N GLY A 43 2.53 0.49 -10.48
CA GLY A 43 2.50 1.65 -11.38
C GLY A 43 3.54 1.61 -12.49
N ARG A 44 4.76 1.14 -12.22
CA ARG A 44 5.81 1.02 -13.23
C ARG A 44 5.45 -0.04 -14.28
N SER A 45 4.95 -1.20 -13.85
CA SER A 45 4.47 -2.26 -14.75
C SER A 45 3.33 -1.77 -15.65
N ALA A 46 2.37 -1.02 -15.08
CA ALA A 46 1.29 -0.42 -15.85
C ALA A 46 1.81 0.59 -16.89
N THR A 47 2.82 1.40 -16.56
CA THR A 47 3.46 2.32 -17.50
C THR A 47 4.11 1.56 -18.67
N LYS A 48 4.85 0.48 -18.39
CA LYS A 48 5.49 -0.35 -19.42
C LYS A 48 4.48 -1.00 -20.36
N ILE A 49 3.41 -1.58 -19.79
CA ILE A 49 2.35 -2.24 -20.58
C ILE A 49 1.57 -1.19 -21.40
N ALA A 50 1.24 -0.04 -20.82
CA ALA A 50 0.60 1.06 -21.55
C ALA A 50 1.43 1.48 -22.77
N ALA A 51 2.74 1.73 -22.57
CA ALA A 51 3.64 2.08 -23.66
C ALA A 51 3.71 1.01 -24.77
N ALA A 52 3.73 -0.28 -24.40
CA ALA A 52 3.71 -1.39 -25.35
C ALA A 52 2.38 -1.46 -26.16
N LEU A 53 1.30 -0.94 -25.61
CA LEU A 53 -0.02 -0.84 -26.26
C LEU A 53 -0.23 0.49 -26.98
N GLY A 54 0.75 1.40 -26.99
CA GLY A 54 0.63 2.73 -27.58
C GLY A 54 -0.25 3.70 -26.77
N ILE A 55 -0.45 3.44 -25.48
CA ILE A 55 -1.27 4.25 -24.59
C ILE A 55 -0.36 5.17 -23.75
N ASP A 56 -0.63 6.47 -23.80
CA ASP A 56 0.11 7.45 -23.04
C ASP A 56 -0.17 7.35 -21.52
N SER A 57 0.91 7.29 -20.73
CA SER A 57 0.83 7.28 -19.29
C SER A 57 1.27 8.62 -18.70
N ARG A 58 0.31 9.45 -18.29
CA ARG A 58 0.55 10.77 -17.72
C ARG A 58 0.46 10.74 -16.19
N MET A 59 1.43 11.42 -15.56
CA MET A 59 1.49 11.57 -14.11
C MET A 59 1.44 13.05 -13.74
N VAL A 60 0.63 13.40 -12.74
CA VAL A 60 0.55 14.76 -12.19
C VAL A 60 0.61 14.62 -10.66
N ASN A 61 1.52 15.36 -10.03
CA ASN A 61 1.73 15.33 -8.58
C ASN A 61 1.87 13.88 -8.01
N GLY A 62 2.61 13.00 -8.72
CA GLY A 62 2.82 11.62 -8.33
C GLY A 62 1.59 10.70 -8.51
N ARG A 63 0.51 11.19 -9.10
CA ARG A 63 -0.73 10.44 -9.36
C ARG A 63 -0.94 10.25 -10.86
N ARG A 64 -1.43 9.08 -11.23
CA ARG A 64 -1.71 8.72 -12.64
C ARG A 64 -3.03 9.31 -13.09
N ILE A 65 -3.02 10.07 -14.21
CA ILE A 65 -4.25 10.36 -14.93
C ILE A 65 -4.73 9.04 -15.54
N THR A 66 -5.97 8.68 -15.24
CA THR A 66 -6.55 7.39 -15.58
C THR A 66 -7.79 7.60 -16.44
N ASP A 67 -7.60 7.77 -17.73
CA ASP A 67 -8.71 7.73 -18.70
C ASP A 67 -9.21 6.29 -18.90
N ALA A 68 -10.17 6.08 -19.79
CA ALA A 68 -10.79 4.78 -20.00
C ALA A 68 -9.79 3.71 -20.50
N GLU A 69 -8.85 4.08 -21.36
CA GLU A 69 -7.83 3.14 -21.87
C GLU A 69 -6.83 2.79 -20.79
N MET A 70 -6.34 3.79 -20.05
CA MET A 70 -5.45 3.57 -18.92
C MET A 70 -6.13 2.80 -17.80
N LEU A 71 -7.44 2.98 -17.54
CA LEU A 71 -8.19 2.17 -16.59
C LEU A 71 -8.16 0.68 -16.97
N ARG A 72 -8.35 0.37 -18.26
CA ARG A 72 -8.25 -1.02 -18.73
C ARG A 72 -6.86 -1.60 -18.46
N VAL A 73 -5.80 -0.82 -18.73
CA VAL A 73 -4.41 -1.23 -18.46
C VAL A 73 -4.18 -1.49 -17.00
N VAL A 74 -4.53 -0.54 -16.11
CA VAL A 74 -4.30 -0.74 -14.66
C VAL A 74 -5.15 -1.87 -14.10
N THR A 75 -6.36 -2.10 -14.61
CA THR A 75 -7.19 -3.23 -14.21
C THR A 75 -6.52 -4.57 -14.57
N MET A 76 -6.06 -4.73 -15.80
CA MET A 76 -5.35 -5.94 -16.24
C MET A 76 -4.04 -6.14 -15.46
N VAL A 77 -3.27 -5.06 -15.28
CA VAL A 77 -1.94 -5.15 -14.66
C VAL A 77 -2.05 -5.34 -13.14
N TYR A 78 -2.84 -4.53 -12.44
CA TYR A 78 -2.91 -4.61 -10.98
C TYR A 78 -3.74 -5.81 -10.53
N GLY A 79 -4.97 -5.98 -11.05
CA GLY A 79 -5.88 -7.05 -10.64
C GLY A 79 -5.49 -8.44 -11.19
N GLY A 80 -4.87 -8.46 -12.36
CA GLY A 80 -4.41 -9.69 -13.04
C GLY A 80 -2.93 -9.95 -12.82
N LEU A 81 -2.08 -9.34 -13.63
CA LEU A 81 -0.67 -9.71 -13.75
C LEU A 81 0.09 -9.64 -12.39
N VAL A 82 0.08 -8.49 -11.74
CA VAL A 82 0.85 -8.30 -10.50
C VAL A 82 0.24 -9.09 -9.35
N ASN A 83 -1.07 -8.92 -9.13
CA ASN A 83 -1.76 -9.57 -8.03
C ASN A 83 -1.62 -11.08 -8.08
N LYS A 84 -1.91 -11.71 -9.23
CA LYS A 84 -1.89 -13.17 -9.35
C LYS A 84 -0.49 -13.75 -9.33
N ASN A 85 0.53 -13.02 -9.82
CA ASN A 85 1.92 -13.42 -9.67
C ASN A 85 2.35 -13.45 -8.19
N ILE A 86 1.96 -12.45 -7.41
CA ILE A 86 2.23 -12.41 -5.96
C ILE A 86 1.52 -13.58 -5.26
N VAL A 87 0.24 -13.79 -5.56
CA VAL A 87 -0.54 -14.90 -4.98
C VAL A 87 0.11 -16.24 -5.31
N ALA A 88 0.47 -16.50 -6.57
CA ALA A 88 1.11 -17.76 -6.96
C ALA A 88 2.45 -17.99 -6.21
N GLN A 89 3.25 -16.93 -6.04
CA GLN A 89 4.50 -17.01 -5.30
C GLN A 89 4.29 -17.24 -3.79
N LEU A 90 3.26 -16.66 -3.19
CA LEU A 90 2.91 -16.91 -1.80
C LEU A 90 2.38 -18.33 -1.60
N GLN A 91 1.56 -18.85 -2.53
CA GLN A 91 1.10 -20.23 -2.51
C GLN A 91 2.27 -21.23 -2.57
N ALA A 92 3.27 -20.95 -3.43
CA ALA A 92 4.48 -21.78 -3.53
C ALA A 92 5.30 -21.81 -2.23
N ARG A 93 5.11 -20.82 -1.33
CA ARG A 93 5.73 -20.71 0.00
C ARG A 93 4.84 -21.26 1.13
N GLY A 94 3.72 -21.90 0.80
CA GLY A 94 2.76 -22.42 1.77
C GLY A 94 1.80 -21.38 2.36
N GLY A 95 1.80 -20.15 1.83
CA GLY A 95 0.86 -19.10 2.23
C GLY A 95 -0.52 -19.33 1.58
N ASN A 96 -1.59 -19.37 2.37
CA ASN A 96 -2.97 -19.47 1.84
C ASN A 96 -3.45 -18.10 1.33
N ALA A 97 -2.85 -17.62 0.23
CA ALA A 97 -3.06 -16.28 -0.28
C ALA A 97 -4.28 -16.17 -1.21
N LEU A 98 -5.06 -15.09 -1.04
CA LEU A 98 -6.19 -14.73 -1.91
C LEU A 98 -5.99 -13.31 -2.45
N GLY A 99 -5.93 -13.18 -3.77
CA GLY A 99 -5.81 -11.88 -4.43
C GLY A 99 -7.17 -11.20 -4.58
N LEU A 100 -7.26 -9.96 -4.09
CA LEU A 100 -8.46 -9.13 -4.07
C LEU A 100 -8.22 -7.76 -4.71
N THR A 101 -9.26 -7.21 -5.28
CA THR A 101 -9.47 -5.77 -5.49
C THR A 101 -10.51 -5.28 -4.49
N GLY A 102 -10.76 -3.99 -4.42
CA GLY A 102 -11.84 -3.45 -3.58
C GLY A 102 -13.24 -3.87 -4.03
N ALA A 103 -13.40 -4.29 -5.30
CA ALA A 103 -14.67 -4.76 -5.84
C ALA A 103 -15.03 -6.18 -5.36
N ASP A 104 -14.02 -7.00 -5.05
CA ASP A 104 -14.23 -8.34 -4.54
C ASP A 104 -14.86 -8.27 -3.15
N MET A 105 -16.00 -8.94 -2.95
CA MET A 105 -16.78 -8.90 -1.71
C MET A 105 -17.16 -7.47 -1.25
N ASP A 106 -17.08 -6.47 -2.14
CA ASP A 106 -17.37 -5.06 -1.78
C ASP A 106 -16.52 -4.56 -0.59
N VAL A 107 -15.23 -4.95 -0.57
CA VAL A 107 -14.36 -4.66 0.58
C VAL A 107 -13.82 -3.24 0.61
N VAL A 108 -13.75 -2.53 -0.55
CA VAL A 108 -13.34 -1.12 -0.59
C VAL A 108 -14.21 -0.35 -1.60
N ARG A 109 -15.06 0.53 -1.10
CA ARG A 109 -15.80 1.50 -1.90
C ARG A 109 -15.10 2.83 -1.97
N SER A 110 -15.24 3.47 -3.14
CA SER A 110 -14.68 4.79 -3.42
C SER A 110 -15.66 5.59 -4.26
N HIS A 111 -15.60 6.89 -4.19
CA HIS A 111 -16.19 7.75 -5.21
C HIS A 111 -15.12 8.18 -6.22
N LYS A 112 -15.56 8.52 -7.42
CA LYS A 112 -14.66 9.13 -8.43
C LYS A 112 -14.17 10.46 -7.88
N ARG A 113 -12.85 10.69 -7.93
CA ARG A 113 -12.24 11.93 -7.47
C ARG A 113 -12.86 13.14 -8.14
N GLU A 114 -13.21 14.13 -7.33
CA GLU A 114 -13.73 15.40 -7.82
C GLU A 114 -12.68 16.15 -8.66
N VAL A 115 -13.14 16.73 -9.76
CA VAL A 115 -12.31 17.56 -10.61
C VAL A 115 -12.11 18.92 -9.93
N LYS A 116 -10.83 19.25 -9.67
CA LYS A 116 -10.40 20.58 -9.22
C LYS A 116 -9.52 21.20 -10.31
N ASP A 117 -8.24 21.40 -10.02
CA ASP A 117 -7.29 21.93 -11.01
C ASP A 117 -6.93 20.90 -12.10
N VAL A 118 -7.06 19.61 -11.80
CA VAL A 118 -6.72 18.48 -12.69
C VAL A 118 -7.85 17.47 -12.70
N ASP A 119 -8.29 17.06 -13.87
CA ASP A 119 -9.13 15.87 -14.04
C ASP A 119 -8.24 14.62 -14.07
N TYR A 120 -8.29 13.83 -13.01
CA TYR A 120 -7.57 12.56 -12.91
C TYR A 120 -8.31 11.39 -13.57
N GLY A 121 -9.51 11.59 -14.12
CA GLY A 121 -10.30 10.56 -14.78
C GLY A 121 -10.89 9.54 -13.79
N PHE A 122 -10.69 8.25 -14.05
CA PHE A 122 -11.21 7.15 -13.22
C PHE A 122 -10.33 6.87 -11.99
N VAL A 123 -10.01 7.90 -11.22
CA VAL A 123 -9.32 7.78 -9.94
C VAL A 123 -10.33 7.78 -8.81
N GLY A 124 -10.17 6.86 -7.86
CA GLY A 124 -11.03 6.71 -6.69
C GLY A 124 -10.42 7.33 -5.42
N ASP A 125 -11.25 8.04 -4.68
CA ASP A 125 -11.01 8.40 -3.27
C ASP A 125 -11.85 7.47 -2.39
N VAL A 126 -11.20 6.82 -1.40
CA VAL A 126 -11.84 5.78 -0.58
C VAL A 126 -12.90 6.38 0.32
N ASP A 127 -14.11 5.84 0.27
CA ASP A 127 -15.21 6.18 1.17
C ASP A 127 -15.27 5.23 2.37
N THR A 128 -15.20 3.93 2.11
CA THR A 128 -15.33 2.90 3.13
C THR A 128 -14.47 1.68 2.83
N VAL A 129 -13.98 1.05 3.91
CA VAL A 129 -13.38 -0.30 3.87
C VAL A 129 -14.16 -1.20 4.80
N ASP A 130 -14.64 -2.33 4.31
CA ASP A 130 -15.33 -3.34 5.14
C ASP A 130 -14.30 -4.19 5.90
N GLY A 131 -13.90 -3.70 7.06
CA GLY A 131 -12.96 -4.39 7.94
C GLY A 131 -13.50 -5.72 8.49
N SER A 132 -14.83 -5.88 8.61
CA SER A 132 -15.46 -7.13 9.07
C SER A 132 -15.24 -8.26 8.08
N ARG A 133 -15.52 -8.03 6.80
CA ARG A 133 -15.30 -9.03 5.74
C ARG A 133 -13.85 -9.41 5.59
N LEU A 134 -12.94 -8.44 5.72
CA LEU A 134 -11.51 -8.73 5.71
C LEU A 134 -11.09 -9.55 6.94
N ALA A 135 -11.63 -9.23 8.12
CA ALA A 135 -11.37 -9.99 9.34
C ALA A 135 -11.88 -11.44 9.21
N ASP A 136 -13.07 -11.66 8.67
CA ASP A 136 -13.62 -13.00 8.45
C ASP A 136 -12.73 -13.86 7.54
N LEU A 137 -12.20 -13.27 6.46
CA LEU A 137 -11.23 -13.95 5.59
C LEU A 137 -9.94 -14.30 6.35
N ILE A 138 -9.41 -13.35 7.11
CA ILE A 138 -8.17 -13.53 7.88
C ILE A 138 -8.35 -14.61 8.96
N GLU A 139 -9.48 -14.62 9.68
CA GLU A 139 -9.79 -15.64 10.70
C GLU A 139 -10.03 -17.02 10.08
N SER A 140 -10.43 -17.09 8.81
CA SER A 140 -10.50 -18.37 8.08
C SER A 140 -9.13 -18.89 7.59
N GLY A 141 -8.03 -18.22 7.96
CA GLY A 141 -6.67 -18.60 7.60
C GLY A 141 -6.24 -18.15 6.21
N VAL A 142 -6.97 -17.21 5.61
CA VAL A 142 -6.62 -16.59 4.32
C VAL A 142 -5.68 -15.41 4.53
N VAL A 143 -4.69 -15.28 3.66
CA VAL A 143 -3.79 -14.11 3.57
C VAL A 143 -4.26 -13.23 2.40
N PRO A 144 -4.97 -12.11 2.66
CA PRO A 144 -5.43 -11.22 1.60
C PRO A 144 -4.25 -10.52 0.92
N VAL A 145 -4.29 -10.44 -0.41
CA VAL A 145 -3.35 -9.68 -1.25
C VAL A 145 -4.14 -8.65 -2.05
N MET A 146 -4.07 -7.39 -1.63
CA MET A 146 -4.92 -6.34 -2.18
C MET A 146 -4.23 -5.57 -3.30
N ALA A 147 -4.92 -5.46 -4.43
CA ALA A 147 -4.56 -4.58 -5.54
C ALA A 147 -5.14 -3.17 -5.33
N PRO A 148 -4.48 -2.10 -5.86
CA PRO A 148 -4.95 -0.74 -5.71
C PRO A 148 -6.07 -0.38 -6.71
N LEU A 149 -7.12 -1.17 -6.71
CA LEU A 149 -8.35 -1.01 -7.49
C LEU A 149 -9.55 -1.04 -6.54
N THR A 150 -10.44 -0.08 -6.71
CA THR A 150 -11.67 0.04 -5.93
C THR A 150 -12.87 0.08 -6.86
N HIS A 151 -14.07 0.25 -6.33
CA HIS A 151 -15.28 0.43 -7.13
C HIS A 151 -16.22 1.47 -6.50
N ASP A 152 -17.15 1.98 -7.32
CA ASP A 152 -18.07 3.04 -6.91
C ASP A 152 -19.44 2.54 -6.43
N GLY A 153 -19.63 1.23 -6.35
CA GLY A 153 -20.93 0.61 -6.04
C GLY A 153 -21.98 0.74 -7.15
N LYS A 154 -21.61 1.30 -8.31
CA LYS A 154 -22.48 1.50 -9.48
C LYS A 154 -22.00 0.73 -10.72
N GLY A 155 -21.04 -0.18 -10.52
CA GLY A 155 -20.48 -1.04 -11.58
C GLY A 155 -19.20 -0.51 -12.22
N ASN A 156 -18.61 0.56 -11.73
CA ASN A 156 -17.35 1.08 -12.27
C ASN A 156 -16.17 0.77 -11.35
N ILE A 157 -15.05 0.36 -11.96
CA ILE A 157 -13.75 0.23 -11.29
C ILE A 157 -13.07 1.59 -11.26
N LEU A 158 -12.34 1.84 -10.18
CA LEU A 158 -11.55 3.05 -9.98
C LEU A 158 -10.10 2.68 -9.62
N ASN A 159 -9.14 3.42 -10.20
CA ASN A 159 -7.73 3.33 -9.85
C ASN A 159 -7.47 4.11 -8.55
N THR A 160 -6.91 3.47 -7.54
CA THR A 160 -6.64 4.09 -6.25
C THR A 160 -5.15 3.98 -5.89
N ASN A 161 -4.66 4.90 -5.07
CA ASN A 161 -3.27 4.86 -4.61
C ASN A 161 -3.06 3.69 -3.62
N ALA A 162 -2.01 2.89 -3.81
CA ALA A 162 -1.74 1.72 -2.96
C ALA A 162 -1.40 2.09 -1.51
N ASP A 163 -0.76 3.26 -1.26
CA ASP A 163 -0.50 3.74 0.10
C ASP A 163 -1.83 4.09 0.80
N THR A 164 -2.79 4.65 0.06
CA THR A 164 -4.16 4.92 0.56
C THR A 164 -4.89 3.61 0.87
N ILE A 165 -4.87 2.62 -0.02
CA ILE A 165 -5.47 1.31 0.25
C ILE A 165 -4.90 0.69 1.52
N ALA A 166 -3.58 0.70 1.68
CA ALA A 166 -2.93 0.15 2.87
C ALA A 166 -3.34 0.88 4.16
N SER A 167 -3.34 2.22 4.13
CA SER A 167 -3.73 3.04 5.28
C SER A 167 -5.20 2.83 5.65
N GLU A 168 -6.13 2.90 4.68
CA GLU A 168 -7.56 2.74 4.95
C GLU A 168 -7.90 1.32 5.39
N THR A 169 -7.24 0.30 4.81
CA THR A 169 -7.36 -1.10 5.27
C THR A 169 -6.87 -1.27 6.71
N ALA A 170 -5.70 -0.70 7.04
CA ALA A 170 -5.16 -0.76 8.40
C ALA A 170 -6.10 -0.08 9.41
N LYS A 171 -6.67 1.08 9.07
CA LYS A 171 -7.66 1.79 9.89
C LYS A 171 -8.90 0.93 10.14
N ALA A 172 -9.48 0.34 9.09
CA ALA A 172 -10.66 -0.50 9.21
C ALA A 172 -10.41 -1.75 10.07
N LEU A 173 -9.23 -2.37 9.93
CA LEU A 173 -8.83 -3.53 10.73
C LEU A 173 -8.50 -3.18 12.18
N SER A 174 -8.23 -1.92 12.53
CA SER A 174 -7.92 -1.51 13.91
C SER A 174 -9.10 -1.67 14.88
N ALA A 175 -10.32 -1.80 14.36
CA ALA A 175 -11.49 -2.17 15.16
C ALA A 175 -11.43 -3.63 15.67
N TYR A 176 -10.70 -4.50 15.00
CA TYR A 176 -10.64 -5.95 15.24
C TYR A 176 -9.30 -6.39 15.82
N TYR A 177 -8.19 -5.69 15.48
CA TYR A 177 -6.82 -6.09 15.78
C TYR A 177 -5.97 -4.94 16.30
N ASP A 178 -4.87 -5.30 16.95
CA ASP A 178 -3.71 -4.41 17.12
C ASP A 178 -2.92 -4.39 15.81
N VAL A 179 -3.13 -3.36 14.99
CA VAL A 179 -2.57 -3.28 13.65
C VAL A 179 -1.18 -2.67 13.67
N THR A 180 -0.22 -3.34 13.02
CA THR A 180 1.05 -2.74 12.58
C THR A 180 1.02 -2.55 11.06
N LEU A 181 1.10 -1.30 10.59
CA LEU A 181 1.19 -0.96 9.17
C LEU A 181 2.66 -0.75 8.79
N VAL A 182 3.16 -1.55 7.86
CA VAL A 182 4.55 -1.50 7.37
C VAL A 182 4.57 -1.02 5.92
N TYR A 183 5.16 0.14 5.67
CA TYR A 183 5.48 0.61 4.32
C TYR A 183 6.88 0.13 3.94
N ALA A 184 6.94 -0.92 3.12
CA ALA A 184 8.17 -1.51 2.61
C ALA A 184 8.56 -0.91 1.25
N PHE A 185 9.77 -0.36 1.13
CA PHE A 185 10.26 0.26 -0.10
C PHE A 185 11.79 0.18 -0.23
N GLU A 186 12.40 0.96 -1.11
CA GLU A 186 13.82 0.82 -1.46
C GLU A 186 14.79 1.36 -0.40
N LYS A 187 14.36 2.32 0.42
CA LYS A 187 15.20 2.97 1.44
C LYS A 187 15.00 2.35 2.82
N VAL A 188 16.03 2.46 3.66
CA VAL A 188 16.04 1.87 5.01
C VAL A 188 14.96 2.47 5.93
N GLY A 189 14.56 3.71 5.69
CA GLY A 189 13.57 4.43 6.49
C GLY A 189 13.44 5.89 6.03
N VAL A 190 12.97 6.75 6.90
CA VAL A 190 13.03 8.21 6.73
C VAL A 190 14.44 8.66 7.06
N LEU A 191 15.12 9.30 6.12
CA LEU A 191 16.51 9.77 6.27
C LEU A 191 16.50 11.26 6.64
N ALA A 192 17.38 11.64 7.56
CA ALA A 192 17.65 13.05 7.85
C ALA A 192 18.45 13.72 6.72
N ASP A 193 19.31 12.94 6.05
CA ASP A 193 20.00 13.30 4.82
C ASP A 193 19.69 12.25 3.75
N SER A 194 19.13 12.67 2.62
CA SER A 194 18.67 11.77 1.54
C SER A 194 19.82 10.96 0.92
N ASP A 195 21.05 11.41 1.05
CA ASP A 195 22.25 10.84 0.45
C ASP A 195 23.05 9.96 1.44
N ASP A 196 22.68 9.99 2.73
CA ASP A 196 23.27 9.15 3.78
C ASP A 196 22.27 8.13 4.34
N GLU A 197 22.41 6.86 3.94
CA GLU A 197 21.59 5.75 4.48
C GLU A 197 21.79 5.52 5.99
N GLY A 198 22.90 6.02 6.59
CA GLY A 198 23.15 5.95 8.03
C GLY A 198 22.32 6.97 8.83
N SER A 199 21.77 7.99 8.18
CA SER A 199 21.02 9.09 8.82
C SER A 199 19.55 8.74 9.14
N VAL A 200 19.21 7.46 9.34
CA VAL A 200 17.82 7.02 9.58
C VAL A 200 17.25 7.63 10.86
N ILE A 201 16.12 8.31 10.74
CA ILE A 201 15.32 8.78 11.87
C ILE A 201 14.55 7.59 12.42
N ARG A 202 15.00 7.03 13.55
CA ARG A 202 14.45 5.78 14.12
C ARG A 202 13.04 5.92 14.66
N CYS A 203 12.75 7.07 15.26
CA CYS A 203 11.43 7.37 15.84
C CYS A 203 11.01 8.77 15.41
N LEU A 204 9.84 8.85 14.80
CA LEU A 204 9.27 10.08 14.28
C LEU A 204 7.89 10.31 14.91
N ASP A 205 7.84 11.20 15.88
CA ASP A 205 6.62 11.75 16.44
C ASP A 205 6.13 12.97 15.64
N LYS A 206 4.93 13.44 15.96
CA LYS A 206 4.32 14.55 15.23
C LYS A 206 5.12 15.86 15.35
N GLU A 207 5.73 16.14 16.51
CA GLU A 207 6.52 17.35 16.73
C GLU A 207 7.79 17.35 15.87
N LYS A 208 8.51 16.25 15.85
CA LYS A 208 9.68 16.06 14.97
C LYS A 208 9.29 16.13 13.50
N PHE A 209 8.16 15.53 13.13
CA PHE A 209 7.66 15.59 11.75
C PHE A 209 7.42 17.03 11.32
N GLU A 210 6.67 17.83 12.11
CA GLU A 210 6.42 19.23 11.80
C GLU A 210 7.72 20.06 11.69
N LYS A 211 8.68 19.80 12.58
CA LYS A 211 10.02 20.42 12.52
C LYS A 211 10.76 20.06 11.24
N TYR A 212 10.85 18.78 10.89
CA TYR A 212 11.56 18.32 9.69
C TYR A 212 10.89 18.72 8.38
N VAL A 213 9.58 18.97 8.39
CA VAL A 213 8.89 19.59 7.26
C VAL A 213 9.26 21.07 7.16
N ALA A 214 9.30 21.80 8.29
CA ALA A 214 9.59 23.23 8.31
C ALA A 214 11.05 23.54 7.89
N ASP A 215 12.00 22.69 8.24
CA ASP A 215 13.42 22.87 7.87
C ASP A 215 13.80 22.23 6.51
N GLY A 216 12.83 21.56 5.85
CA GLY A 216 13.01 20.96 4.53
C GLY A 216 13.69 19.58 4.53
N THR A 217 14.00 19.01 5.68
CA THR A 217 14.54 17.63 5.82
C THR A 217 13.56 16.60 5.23
N ILE A 218 12.26 16.76 5.52
CA ILE A 218 11.19 15.94 4.96
C ILE A 218 10.48 16.73 3.87
N ALA A 219 10.62 16.27 2.62
CA ALA A 219 10.02 16.91 1.45
C ALA A 219 9.58 15.89 0.39
N GLY A 220 8.96 16.39 -0.68
CA GLY A 220 8.62 15.61 -1.87
C GLY A 220 7.69 14.43 -1.59
N GLY A 221 8.01 13.28 -2.19
CA GLY A 221 7.17 12.07 -2.11
C GLY A 221 7.10 11.40 -0.73
N MET A 222 7.98 11.79 0.22
CA MET A 222 7.94 11.27 1.59
C MET A 222 6.83 11.94 2.41
N LEU A 223 6.56 13.22 2.17
CA LEU A 223 5.56 14.00 2.90
C LEU A 223 4.17 13.34 2.90
N PRO A 224 3.55 13.02 1.74
CA PRO A 224 2.23 12.39 1.73
C PRO A 224 2.21 10.99 2.37
N LYS A 225 3.34 10.26 2.37
CA LYS A 225 3.45 8.97 3.07
C LYS A 225 3.36 9.15 4.59
N LEU A 226 4.08 10.12 5.11
CA LEU A 226 4.10 10.43 6.55
C LEU A 226 2.77 11.03 7.00
N GLU A 227 2.14 11.89 6.21
CA GLU A 227 0.78 12.39 6.47
C GLU A 227 -0.23 11.23 6.59
N ASN A 228 -0.19 10.26 5.65
CA ASN A 228 -1.02 9.06 5.72
C ASN A 228 -0.70 8.20 6.96
N ALA A 229 0.57 8.10 7.34
CA ALA A 229 1.00 7.35 8.51
C ALA A 229 0.46 7.95 9.82
N PHE A 230 0.61 9.27 10.01
CA PHE A 230 0.03 9.96 11.17
C PHE A 230 -1.49 9.93 11.19
N ALA A 231 -2.14 10.03 10.02
CA ALA A 231 -3.58 9.85 9.92
C ALA A 231 -4.04 8.43 10.32
N ALA A 232 -3.25 7.41 10.01
CA ALA A 232 -3.52 6.03 10.41
C ALA A 232 -3.39 5.85 11.94
N ILE A 233 -2.33 6.39 12.56
CA ILE A 233 -2.15 6.39 14.03
C ILE A 233 -3.34 7.07 14.71
N LYS A 234 -3.69 8.28 14.27
CA LYS A 234 -4.84 9.03 14.81
C LYS A 234 -6.16 8.25 14.70
N ALA A 235 -6.30 7.41 13.69
CA ALA A 235 -7.49 6.58 13.47
C ALA A 235 -7.46 5.22 14.20
N GLY A 236 -6.46 4.97 15.05
CA GLY A 236 -6.39 3.78 15.91
C GLY A 236 -5.43 2.68 15.46
N VAL A 237 -4.68 2.87 14.38
CA VAL A 237 -3.59 1.96 14.01
C VAL A 237 -2.51 2.05 15.09
N LYS A 238 -2.12 0.91 15.66
CA LYS A 238 -1.24 0.87 16.84
C LYS A 238 0.19 1.29 16.53
N ARG A 239 0.71 0.92 15.35
CA ARG A 239 2.07 1.24 14.91
C ARG A 239 2.09 1.45 13.41
N VAL A 240 2.86 2.41 12.95
CA VAL A 240 3.21 2.54 11.55
C VAL A 240 4.72 2.55 11.40
N ALA A 241 5.23 1.81 10.43
CA ALA A 241 6.65 1.73 10.17
C ALA A 241 6.96 2.00 8.70
N ILE A 242 8.09 2.64 8.45
CA ILE A 242 8.66 2.84 7.12
C ILE A 242 10.03 2.16 7.11
N THR A 243 10.21 1.18 6.22
CA THR A 243 11.41 0.34 6.24
C THR A 243 11.80 -0.17 4.86
N LYS A 244 12.99 -0.76 4.77
CA LYS A 244 13.45 -1.43 3.55
C LYS A 244 12.64 -2.71 3.32
N ASP A 245 12.43 -3.05 2.06
CA ASP A 245 11.74 -4.28 1.63
C ASP A 245 12.34 -5.58 2.18
N THR A 246 13.62 -5.55 2.57
CA THR A 246 14.32 -6.68 3.21
C THR A 246 14.16 -6.75 4.73
N ASP A 247 13.59 -5.71 5.39
CA ASP A 247 13.45 -5.61 6.85
C ASP A 247 11.99 -5.40 7.28
N LEU A 248 11.13 -6.39 7.06
CA LEU A 248 9.72 -6.30 7.44
C LEU A 248 9.48 -6.39 8.96
N GLU A 249 10.48 -6.80 9.74
CA GLU A 249 10.45 -6.78 11.21
C GLU A 249 10.79 -5.39 11.78
N VAL A 250 11.13 -4.44 10.91
CA VAL A 250 11.42 -3.04 11.26
C VAL A 250 12.55 -2.90 12.28
N ARG A 251 13.61 -3.71 12.13
CA ARG A 251 14.80 -3.62 12.99
C ARG A 251 15.60 -2.34 12.75
N CYS A 252 15.60 -1.86 11.50
CA CYS A 252 16.42 -0.76 11.03
C CYS A 252 15.61 0.43 10.48
N GLY A 253 14.30 0.33 10.39
CA GLY A 253 13.42 1.35 9.83
C GLY A 253 13.08 2.51 10.76
N THR A 254 12.12 3.32 10.33
CA THR A 254 11.51 4.42 11.08
C THR A 254 10.17 3.97 11.66
N MET A 255 10.02 4.07 12.97
CA MET A 255 8.73 3.94 13.64
C MET A 255 8.05 5.29 13.75
N ILE A 256 6.76 5.35 13.49
CA ILE A 256 5.93 6.55 13.58
C ILE A 256 5.00 6.36 14.77
N GLU A 257 5.00 7.35 15.67
CA GLU A 257 4.28 7.34 16.95
C GLU A 257 3.39 8.57 17.11
#